data_293f999d1948221256440da716736692
#
_entry.id   293f999d1948221256440da716736692
#
_cell.length_a   1.000
_cell.length_b   1.000
_cell.length_c   1.000
_cell.angle_alpha   90.00
_cell.angle_beta   90.00
_cell.angle_gamma   90.00
#
_symmetry.space_group_name_H-M   'P 1'
#
loop_
_entity.id
_entity.type
_entity.pdbx_description
1 polymer ?
#
loop_
_entity_poly.entity_id
_entity_poly.type
_entity_poly.pdbx_seq_one_letter_code
_entity_poly.pdbx_strand_id
1 'polypeptide(L)'
;LKNLTMSDTLCPIAINMYYKCGEKDPASPLFSLDKQPITSETPRIHDVHISNIKATGCKASAGFIVGLPESPITGLTIKDCDISTDETSTESPMDSDMFFGLPEVSVKSFRVRNTPDAKFENVKITGRKETFIYE
;
A
#
# COMPACT_ATOMS: atom_id res chain seq x y z
N LEU A 1 -3.00 1.11 14.64
CA LEU A 1 -1.80 1.96 14.54
C LEU A 1 -2.22 3.42 14.65
N LYS A 2 -1.58 4.21 15.54
CA LYS A 2 -1.96 5.61 15.72
C LYS A 2 -0.83 6.49 16.28
N ASN A 3 -0.95 7.81 16.06
CA ASN A 3 -0.08 8.83 16.62
C ASN A 3 1.38 8.67 16.19
N LEU A 4 1.65 8.62 14.91
CA LEU A 4 3.00 8.51 14.36
C LEU A 4 3.39 9.77 13.60
N THR A 5 4.62 10.20 13.80
CA THR A 5 5.26 11.22 12.98
C THR A 5 6.50 10.62 12.32
N MET A 6 6.61 10.78 11.02
CA MET A 6 7.70 10.23 10.21
C MET A 6 8.21 11.28 9.23
N SER A 7 9.48 11.18 8.85
CA SER A 7 10.07 12.00 7.78
C SER A 7 10.99 11.15 6.92
N ASP A 8 11.08 11.51 5.64
CA ASP A 8 12.02 10.95 4.66
C ASP A 8 11.96 9.42 4.51
N THR A 9 10.79 8.84 4.77
CA THR A 9 10.56 7.40 4.57
C THR A 9 10.34 7.09 3.09
N LEU A 10 10.57 5.85 2.67
CA LEU A 10 10.16 5.40 1.33
C LEU A 10 8.63 5.43 1.21
N CYS A 11 7.95 4.79 2.14
CA CYS A 11 6.51 4.66 2.20
C CYS A 11 6.06 4.64 3.67
N PRO A 12 5.20 5.56 4.12
CA PRO A 12 4.83 5.67 5.54
C PRO A 12 3.84 4.61 6.00
N ILE A 13 3.02 4.10 5.09
CA ILE A 13 2.02 3.06 5.36
C ILE A 13 2.15 1.99 4.29
N ALA A 14 2.58 0.79 4.68
CA ALA A 14 2.72 -0.33 3.78
C ALA A 14 2.03 -1.58 4.36
N ILE A 15 1.07 -2.13 3.63
CA ILE A 15 0.47 -3.45 3.89
C ILE A 15 0.52 -4.22 2.57
N ASN A 16 1.31 -5.29 2.55
CA ASN A 16 1.56 -6.06 1.35
C ASN A 16 1.32 -7.55 1.59
N MET A 17 0.25 -8.10 1.00
CA MET A 17 -0.06 -9.53 1.08
C MET A 17 0.68 -10.36 0.01
N TYR A 18 1.41 -9.71 -0.90
CA TYR A 18 2.24 -10.35 -1.92
C TYR A 18 3.73 -10.39 -1.56
N TYR A 19 4.07 -10.20 -0.29
CA TYR A 19 5.47 -10.17 0.12
C TYR A 19 6.16 -11.50 -0.22
N LYS A 20 7.26 -11.41 -0.95
CA LYS A 20 7.91 -12.55 -1.58
C LYS A 20 8.46 -13.64 -0.63
N CYS A 21 8.67 -13.34 0.65
CA CYS A 21 9.15 -14.30 1.68
C CYS A 21 10.33 -15.18 1.23
N GLY A 22 11.20 -14.67 0.35
CA GLY A 22 12.34 -15.43 -0.19
C GLY A 22 12.08 -16.09 -1.56
N GLU A 23 10.85 -16.11 -2.07
CA GLU A 23 10.56 -16.56 -3.44
C GLU A 23 11.33 -15.72 -4.46
N LYS A 24 11.93 -16.36 -5.44
CA LYS A 24 12.78 -15.73 -6.46
C LYS A 24 12.20 -15.85 -7.87
N ASP A 25 11.26 -16.78 -8.07
CA ASP A 25 10.63 -16.99 -9.37
C ASP A 25 9.48 -15.98 -9.56
N PRO A 26 9.58 -15.00 -10.47
CA PRO A 26 8.50 -14.06 -10.75
C PRO A 26 7.22 -14.72 -11.27
N ALA A 27 7.31 -15.95 -11.82
CA ALA A 27 6.17 -16.72 -12.31
C ALA A 27 5.50 -17.55 -11.21
N SER A 28 5.97 -17.47 -9.97
CA SER A 28 5.38 -18.18 -8.84
C SER A 28 3.89 -17.82 -8.68
N PRO A 29 3.02 -18.80 -8.41
CA PRO A 29 1.61 -18.54 -8.10
C PRO A 29 1.39 -17.57 -6.93
N LEU A 30 2.37 -17.40 -6.05
CA LEU A 30 2.34 -16.42 -4.95
C LEU A 30 2.22 -14.98 -5.45
N PHE A 31 2.62 -14.71 -6.69
CA PHE A 31 2.55 -13.38 -7.32
C PHE A 31 1.42 -13.26 -8.33
N SER A 32 0.53 -14.24 -8.42
CA SER A 32 -0.60 -14.19 -9.34
C SER A 32 -1.58 -13.09 -8.95
N LEU A 33 -1.99 -12.30 -9.92
CA LEU A 33 -3.09 -11.33 -9.77
C LEU A 33 -4.47 -11.98 -9.95
N ASP A 34 -4.52 -13.23 -10.39
CA ASP A 34 -5.74 -14.03 -10.49
C ASP A 34 -6.05 -14.70 -9.15
N LYS A 35 -7.35 -14.87 -8.88
CA LYS A 35 -7.80 -15.58 -7.69
C LYS A 35 -7.21 -16.98 -7.61
N GLN A 36 -6.58 -17.27 -6.48
CA GLN A 36 -6.09 -18.59 -6.13
C GLN A 36 -7.09 -19.33 -5.21
N PRO A 37 -7.03 -20.67 -5.13
CA PRO A 37 -7.80 -21.42 -4.16
C PRO A 37 -7.46 -20.99 -2.72
N ILE A 38 -8.49 -20.80 -1.91
CA ILE A 38 -8.32 -20.51 -0.48
C ILE A 38 -7.94 -21.80 0.24
N THR A 39 -6.86 -21.75 1.02
CA THR A 39 -6.37 -22.85 1.84
C THR A 39 -6.21 -22.41 3.30
N SER A 40 -5.78 -23.32 4.18
CA SER A 40 -5.43 -22.97 5.57
C SER A 40 -4.22 -22.02 5.67
N GLU A 41 -3.40 -21.97 4.62
CA GLU A 41 -2.21 -21.11 4.53
C GLU A 41 -2.53 -19.73 3.96
N THR A 42 -3.71 -19.52 3.38
CA THR A 42 -4.09 -18.22 2.80
C THR A 42 -4.18 -17.17 3.91
N PRO A 43 -3.35 -16.12 3.86
CA PRO A 43 -3.34 -15.09 4.90
C PRO A 43 -4.66 -14.29 4.88
N ARG A 44 -5.05 -13.79 6.04
CA ARG A 44 -6.22 -12.91 6.19
C ARG A 44 -5.83 -11.67 6.98
N ILE A 45 -6.15 -10.51 6.44
CA ILE A 45 -5.99 -9.21 7.10
C ILE A 45 -7.34 -8.54 7.20
N HIS A 46 -7.75 -8.19 8.40
CA HIS A 46 -9.03 -7.52 8.62
C HIS A 46 -8.97 -6.60 9.86
N ASP A 47 -9.95 -5.70 9.97
CA ASP A 47 -10.12 -4.79 11.10
C ASP A 47 -8.87 -3.94 11.39
N VAL A 48 -8.30 -3.36 10.33
CA VAL A 48 -7.11 -2.51 10.42
C VAL A 48 -7.51 -1.05 10.58
N HIS A 49 -7.09 -0.43 11.68
CA HIS A 49 -7.36 0.98 11.95
C HIS A 49 -6.04 1.75 12.06
N ILE A 50 -5.88 2.76 11.20
CA ILE A 50 -4.72 3.65 11.16
C ILE A 50 -5.22 5.08 11.35
N SER A 51 -4.66 5.82 12.31
CA SER A 51 -5.10 7.19 12.56
C SER A 51 -4.01 8.10 13.09
N ASN A 52 -4.18 9.40 12.82
CA ASN A 52 -3.30 10.47 13.28
C ASN A 52 -1.84 10.20 12.89
N ILE A 53 -1.62 10.06 11.57
CA ILE A 53 -0.29 9.89 10.98
C ILE A 53 0.13 11.20 10.32
N LYS A 54 1.30 11.69 10.67
CA LYS A 54 1.97 12.78 9.98
C LYS A 54 3.25 12.27 9.34
N ALA A 55 3.29 12.25 8.01
CA ALA A 55 4.46 11.80 7.26
C ALA A 55 4.88 12.89 6.26
N THR A 56 6.16 13.26 6.27
CA THR A 56 6.69 14.30 5.40
C THR A 56 7.86 13.80 4.56
N GLY A 57 7.93 14.24 3.30
CA GLY A 57 9.02 13.90 2.41
C GLY A 57 9.09 12.40 2.05
N CYS A 58 7.92 11.77 1.83
CA CYS A 58 7.87 10.36 1.45
C CYS A 58 8.46 10.16 0.04
N LYS A 59 9.49 9.33 -0.09
CA LYS A 59 10.36 9.31 -1.28
C LYS A 59 9.80 8.49 -2.42
N ALA A 60 9.16 7.36 -2.15
CA ALA A 60 8.63 6.45 -3.17
C ALA A 60 7.10 6.54 -3.31
N SER A 61 6.35 6.54 -2.22
CA SER A 61 4.88 6.64 -2.27
C SER A 61 4.28 7.23 -0.99
N ALA A 62 3.05 7.71 -1.09
CA ALA A 62 2.28 8.17 0.06
C ALA A 62 1.71 7.00 0.88
N GLY A 63 1.56 5.84 0.28
CA GLY A 63 1.07 4.63 0.93
C GLY A 63 0.90 3.49 -0.07
N PHE A 64 0.93 2.27 0.44
CA PHE A 64 0.81 1.05 -0.34
C PHE A 64 0.03 0.00 0.46
N ILE A 65 -1.18 -0.30 0.04
CA ILE A 65 -2.04 -1.31 0.69
C ILE A 65 -2.59 -2.24 -0.38
N VAL A 66 -2.12 -3.48 -0.37
CA VAL A 66 -2.47 -4.46 -1.39
C VAL A 66 -2.84 -5.79 -0.76
N GLY A 67 -4.13 -6.14 -0.92
CA GLY A 67 -4.67 -7.44 -0.54
C GLY A 67 -4.61 -8.45 -1.68
N LEU A 68 -4.88 -9.71 -1.37
CA LEU A 68 -5.04 -10.78 -2.36
C LEU A 68 -6.45 -10.76 -2.98
N PRO A 69 -6.62 -11.14 -4.25
CA PRO A 69 -7.95 -11.19 -4.87
C PRO A 69 -8.86 -12.26 -4.26
N GLU A 70 -8.30 -13.37 -3.74
CA GLU A 70 -9.04 -14.41 -3.01
C GLU A 70 -9.26 -14.09 -1.53
N SER A 71 -8.42 -13.23 -0.94
CA SER A 71 -8.47 -12.83 0.47
C SER A 71 -8.22 -11.32 0.59
N PRO A 72 -9.20 -10.50 0.19
CA PRO A 72 -9.05 -9.05 0.25
C PRO A 72 -8.94 -8.55 1.70
N ILE A 73 -8.28 -7.40 1.87
CA ILE A 73 -8.22 -6.74 3.17
C ILE A 73 -9.57 -6.09 3.45
N THR A 74 -10.20 -6.42 4.58
CA THR A 74 -11.51 -5.92 4.97
C THR A 74 -11.47 -5.13 6.28
N GLY A 75 -12.45 -4.25 6.50
CA GLY A 75 -12.52 -3.43 7.72
C GLY A 75 -11.36 -2.43 7.84
N LEU A 76 -10.77 -1.99 6.72
CA LEU A 76 -9.70 -1.01 6.73
C LEU A 76 -10.25 0.41 6.94
N THR A 77 -9.73 1.11 7.93
CA THR A 77 -10.01 2.53 8.16
C THR A 77 -8.72 3.32 8.32
N ILE A 78 -8.55 4.37 7.52
CA ILE A 78 -7.43 5.32 7.62
C ILE A 78 -8.04 6.70 7.88
N LYS A 79 -7.63 7.34 8.97
CA LYS A 79 -8.26 8.57 9.44
C LYS A 79 -7.25 9.59 9.94
N ASP A 80 -7.55 10.89 9.71
CA ASP A 80 -6.78 12.01 10.23
C ASP A 80 -5.27 11.89 9.91
N CYS A 81 -4.96 11.70 8.64
CA CYS A 81 -3.58 11.55 8.17
C CYS A 81 -3.17 12.72 7.27
N ASP A 82 -1.96 13.23 7.47
CA ASP A 82 -1.33 14.27 6.64
C ASP A 82 -0.01 13.71 6.09
N ILE A 83 0.01 13.45 4.79
CA ILE A 83 1.12 12.77 4.11
C ILE A 83 1.59 13.64 2.96
N SER A 84 2.89 13.92 2.88
CA SER A 84 3.49 14.61 1.75
C SER A 84 4.59 13.79 1.09
N THR A 85 4.56 13.76 -0.25
CA THR A 85 5.59 13.11 -1.06
C THR A 85 6.70 14.08 -1.43
N ASP A 86 7.93 13.57 -1.53
CA ASP A 86 9.07 14.30 -2.07
C ASP A 86 9.11 14.10 -3.60
N GLU A 87 8.67 15.13 -4.33
CA GLU A 87 8.67 15.11 -5.79
C GLU A 87 10.06 15.28 -6.41
N THR A 88 11.06 15.64 -5.60
CA THR A 88 12.46 15.76 -6.04
C THR A 88 13.24 14.45 -5.89
N SER A 89 12.72 13.53 -5.10
CA SER A 89 13.31 12.20 -4.92
C SER A 89 13.33 11.40 -6.22
N THR A 90 14.43 10.72 -6.49
CA THR A 90 14.62 9.82 -7.64
C THR A 90 14.10 8.39 -7.39
N GLU A 91 13.65 8.10 -6.18
CA GLU A 91 13.08 6.80 -5.85
C GLU A 91 11.83 6.51 -6.68
N SER A 92 11.76 5.31 -7.22
CA SER A 92 10.60 4.88 -7.99
C SER A 92 9.39 4.66 -7.08
N PRO A 93 8.17 4.99 -7.53
CA PRO A 93 6.96 4.56 -6.82
C PRO A 93 6.90 3.05 -6.54
N MET A 94 7.56 2.24 -7.38
CA MET A 94 7.64 0.78 -7.25
C MET A 94 8.58 0.31 -6.13
N ASP A 95 9.46 1.17 -5.61
CA ASP A 95 10.42 0.79 -4.56
C ASP A 95 9.74 0.48 -3.22
N SER A 96 8.50 0.94 -3.03
CA SER A 96 7.69 0.62 -1.86
C SER A 96 6.97 -0.72 -1.94
N ASP A 97 6.88 -1.33 -3.12
CA ASP A 97 6.00 -2.48 -3.37
C ASP A 97 6.53 -3.78 -2.77
N MET A 98 7.85 -3.97 -2.81
CA MET A 98 8.50 -5.22 -2.37
C MET A 98 7.91 -6.48 -3.03
N PHE A 99 7.43 -6.35 -4.26
CA PHE A 99 6.63 -7.33 -4.98
C PHE A 99 6.95 -7.34 -6.46
N PHE A 100 6.85 -8.52 -7.09
CA PHE A 100 7.00 -8.69 -8.54
C PHE A 100 5.63 -8.90 -9.19
N GLY A 101 5.28 -8.10 -10.18
CA GLY A 101 4.10 -8.35 -11.03
C GLY A 101 2.92 -7.43 -10.85
N LEU A 102 2.95 -6.48 -9.91
CA LEU A 102 1.96 -5.41 -9.90
C LEU A 102 2.17 -4.48 -11.11
N PRO A 103 1.09 -3.96 -11.70
CA PRO A 103 1.21 -2.96 -12.76
C PRO A 103 2.05 -1.77 -12.33
N GLU A 104 2.90 -1.29 -13.23
CA GLU A 104 3.75 -0.13 -12.96
C GLU A 104 2.92 1.13 -12.75
N VAL A 105 3.34 1.94 -11.80
CA VAL A 105 2.79 3.28 -11.55
C VAL A 105 3.90 4.32 -11.61
N SER A 106 3.58 5.48 -12.16
CA SER A 106 4.55 6.56 -12.38
C SER A 106 4.41 7.72 -11.39
N VAL A 107 3.44 7.66 -10.48
CA VAL A 107 3.15 8.73 -9.52
C VAL A 107 3.28 8.24 -8.08
N LYS A 108 3.83 9.10 -7.22
CA LYS A 108 4.04 8.83 -5.80
C LYS A 108 2.74 9.01 -5.00
N SER A 109 1.72 8.25 -5.35
CA SER A 109 0.39 8.31 -4.74
C SER A 109 0.19 7.27 -3.65
N PHE A 110 -1.00 7.23 -3.09
CA PHE A 110 -1.46 6.16 -2.21
C PHE A 110 -2.11 5.06 -3.06
N ARG A 111 -1.46 3.91 -3.17
CA ARG A 111 -1.94 2.77 -3.94
C ARG A 111 -2.77 1.84 -3.08
N VAL A 112 -3.95 1.47 -3.59
CA VAL A 112 -4.91 0.63 -2.87
C VAL A 112 -5.45 -0.44 -3.81
N ARG A 113 -5.29 -1.70 -3.44
CA ARG A 113 -5.75 -2.84 -4.24
C ARG A 113 -6.41 -3.91 -3.38
N ASN A 114 -7.49 -4.51 -3.86
CA ASN A 114 -8.23 -5.56 -3.16
C ASN A 114 -8.61 -5.19 -1.71
N THR A 115 -9.20 -4.00 -1.53
CA THR A 115 -9.69 -3.49 -0.23
C THR A 115 -11.10 -2.94 -0.40
N PRO A 116 -12.12 -3.80 -0.59
CA PRO A 116 -13.44 -3.41 -1.10
C PRO A 116 -14.24 -2.47 -0.19
N ASP A 117 -13.95 -2.45 1.09
CA ASP A 117 -14.65 -1.64 2.10
C ASP A 117 -13.76 -0.62 2.81
N ALA A 118 -12.60 -0.30 2.21
CA ALA A 118 -11.66 0.66 2.77
C ALA A 118 -12.29 2.05 2.93
N LYS A 119 -12.08 2.66 4.10
CA LYS A 119 -12.55 4.00 4.43
C LYS A 119 -11.38 4.93 4.66
N PHE A 120 -11.40 6.06 3.95
CA PHE A 120 -10.43 7.13 4.10
C PHE A 120 -11.16 8.38 4.58
N GLU A 121 -10.92 8.78 5.83
CA GLU A 121 -11.58 9.91 6.48
C GLU A 121 -10.54 10.98 6.84
N ASN A 122 -10.70 12.21 6.33
CA ASN A 122 -9.77 13.30 6.59
C ASN A 122 -8.30 12.91 6.31
N VAL A 123 -8.06 12.28 5.16
CA VAL A 123 -6.72 11.91 4.70
C VAL A 123 -6.27 12.91 3.64
N LYS A 124 -5.24 13.69 3.97
CA LYS A 124 -4.64 14.67 3.09
C LYS A 124 -3.32 14.13 2.55
N ILE A 125 -3.23 14.10 1.21
CA ILE A 125 -1.99 13.76 0.51
C ILE A 125 -1.57 14.95 -0.32
N THR A 126 -0.35 15.41 -0.14
CA THR A 126 0.23 16.53 -0.88
C THR A 126 1.44 16.06 -1.68
N GLY A 127 1.56 16.58 -2.91
CA GLY A 127 2.57 16.17 -3.88
C GLY A 127 2.00 16.33 -5.29
N ARG A 128 1.66 15.24 -5.97
CA ARG A 128 1.08 15.26 -7.32
C ARG A 128 -0.44 15.26 -7.33
N LYS A 129 -1.03 15.42 -8.55
CA LYS A 129 -2.47 15.53 -8.76
C LYS A 129 -3.26 14.28 -8.36
N GLU A 130 -2.73 13.11 -8.62
CA GLU A 130 -3.39 11.83 -8.30
C GLU A 130 -2.98 11.41 -6.91
N THR A 131 -3.91 11.54 -5.97
CA THR A 131 -3.66 11.22 -4.56
C THR A 131 -3.87 9.75 -4.23
N PHE A 132 -4.80 9.09 -4.95
CA PHE A 132 -5.09 7.67 -4.78
C PHE A 132 -5.09 6.93 -6.13
N ILE A 133 -4.59 5.70 -6.13
CA ILE A 133 -4.71 4.73 -7.23
C ILE A 133 -5.45 3.52 -6.67
N TYR A 134 -6.64 3.25 -7.23
CA TYR A 134 -7.45 2.09 -6.88
C TYR A 134 -7.36 1.03 -7.97
N GLU A 135 -7.09 -0.23 -7.60
CA GLU A 135 -6.94 -1.37 -8.51
C GLU A 135 -7.76 -2.59 -8.05
#